data_d940eae1999b265c96cdde75dac2052e
#
_entry.id   d940eae1999b265c96cdde75dac2052e
#
_cell.length_a   1.000
_cell.length_b   1.000
_cell.length_c   1.000
_cell.angle_alpha   90.00
_cell.angle_beta   90.00
_cell.angle_gamma   90.00
#
_symmetry.space_group_name_H-M   'P 1'
#
loop_
_entity.id
_entity.type
_entity.pdbx_description
1 polymer ?
#
loop_
_entity_poly.entity_id
_entity_poly.type
_entity_poly.pdbx_seq_one_letter_code
_entity_poly.pdbx_strand_id
1 'polypeptide(L)'
;MELSINPLTQEVCDIPEVLDDSENISQFLTRNHGKKVIVVQGLGFVGAVMALVCANALTEEYAVIGVDLARKDTYWKIKSINDGIFPLVADDPKIEEFFNRSKEFGNLLATHDPGAYTHADVIIVDI
;
A
#
# COMPACT_ATOMS: atom_id res chain seq x y z
N MET A 1 -20.02 0.85 -14.15
CA MET A 1 -18.61 0.59 -13.78
C MET A 1 -17.94 1.90 -13.47
N GLU A 2 -17.36 2.04 -12.30
CA GLU A 2 -16.64 3.23 -11.92
C GLU A 2 -15.17 3.11 -12.28
N LEU A 3 -14.58 4.24 -12.67
CA LEU A 3 -13.18 4.29 -13.05
C LEU A 3 -12.41 5.23 -12.12
N SER A 4 -11.16 4.88 -11.85
CA SER A 4 -10.21 5.73 -11.16
C SER A 4 -9.10 6.10 -12.13
N ILE A 5 -8.72 7.37 -12.15
CA ILE A 5 -7.70 7.88 -13.06
C ILE A 5 -6.51 8.37 -12.26
N ASN A 6 -5.31 7.87 -12.61
CA ASN A 6 -4.08 8.35 -12.04
C ASN A 6 -3.79 9.75 -12.61
N PRO A 7 -3.79 10.80 -11.79
CA PRO A 7 -3.60 12.16 -12.30
C PRO A 7 -2.17 12.43 -12.80
N LEU A 8 -1.21 11.58 -12.43
CA LEU A 8 0.19 11.74 -12.84
C LEU A 8 0.48 11.09 -14.19
N THR A 9 -0.13 9.94 -14.47
CA THR A 9 0.13 9.15 -15.69
C THR A 9 -1.06 9.12 -16.66
N GLN A 10 -2.24 9.56 -16.23
CA GLN A 10 -3.49 9.48 -16.96
C GLN A 10 -3.97 8.02 -17.17
N GLU A 11 -3.35 7.05 -16.54
CA GLU A 11 -3.82 5.68 -16.59
C GLU A 11 -5.18 5.53 -15.92
N VAL A 12 -6.03 4.73 -16.53
CA VAL A 12 -7.40 4.47 -16.07
C VAL A 12 -7.47 3.03 -15.57
N CYS A 13 -8.08 2.83 -14.41
CA CYS A 13 -8.31 1.49 -13.87
C CYS A 13 -9.73 1.35 -13.36
N ASP A 14 -10.26 0.13 -13.43
CA ASP A 14 -11.58 -0.20 -12.93
C ASP A 14 -11.56 -0.26 -11.41
N ILE A 15 -12.57 0.35 -10.78
CA ILE A 15 -12.73 0.25 -9.33
C ILE A 15 -13.46 -1.06 -9.03
N PRO A 16 -12.92 -1.92 -8.14
CA PRO A 16 -13.60 -3.16 -7.76
C PRO A 16 -14.97 -2.90 -7.15
N GLU A 17 -15.95 -3.69 -7.54
CA GLU A 17 -17.31 -3.63 -6.97
C GLU A 17 -17.39 -4.34 -5.62
N VAL A 18 -16.50 -5.28 -5.35
CA VAL A 18 -16.43 -6.02 -4.09
C VAL A 18 -15.20 -5.62 -3.30
N LEU A 19 -15.37 -5.55 -1.97
CA LEU A 19 -14.29 -5.20 -1.05
C LEU A 19 -13.47 -6.42 -0.59
N ASP A 20 -13.45 -7.47 -1.39
CA ASP A 20 -12.74 -8.71 -1.06
C ASP A 20 -11.42 -8.80 -1.85
N ASP A 21 -10.32 -8.61 -1.13
CA ASP A 21 -8.96 -8.76 -1.64
C ASP A 21 -8.20 -9.81 -0.81
N SER A 22 -8.94 -10.70 -0.16
CA SER A 22 -8.41 -11.66 0.81
C SER A 22 -7.34 -12.58 0.22
N GLU A 23 -7.46 -12.95 -1.06
CA GLU A 23 -6.48 -13.82 -1.71
C GLU A 23 -5.12 -13.12 -1.83
N ASN A 24 -5.09 -11.88 -2.29
CA ASN A 24 -3.85 -11.11 -2.40
C ASN A 24 -3.22 -10.85 -1.04
N ILE A 25 -4.05 -10.54 -0.04
CA ILE A 25 -3.59 -10.34 1.33
C ILE A 25 -2.98 -11.64 1.87
N SER A 26 -3.64 -12.76 1.67
CA SER A 26 -3.17 -14.08 2.13
C SER A 26 -1.84 -14.45 1.49
N GLN A 27 -1.70 -14.27 0.18
CA GLN A 27 -0.44 -14.55 -0.53
C GLN A 27 0.69 -13.65 -0.03
N PHE A 28 0.40 -12.38 0.19
CA PHE A 28 1.37 -11.42 0.71
C PHE A 28 1.85 -11.84 2.10
N LEU A 29 0.95 -12.19 2.99
CA LEU A 29 1.28 -12.62 4.35
C LEU A 29 2.06 -13.94 4.37
N THR A 30 1.75 -14.85 3.45
CA THR A 30 2.51 -16.09 3.31
C THR A 30 3.95 -15.82 2.90
N ARG A 31 4.17 -14.92 1.94
CA ARG A 31 5.52 -14.52 1.52
C ARG A 31 6.29 -13.81 2.63
N ASN A 32 5.59 -13.18 3.55
CA ASN A 32 6.17 -12.40 4.65
C ASN A 32 6.00 -13.10 6.00
N HIS A 33 5.90 -14.41 5.99
CA HIS A 33 5.70 -15.21 7.18
C HIS A 33 6.77 -14.90 8.26
N GLY A 34 6.33 -14.76 9.50
CA GLY A 34 7.20 -14.49 10.63
C GLY A 34 7.46 -13.00 10.91
N LYS A 35 7.06 -12.11 10.00
CA LYS A 35 7.18 -10.68 10.21
C LYS A 35 5.96 -10.12 10.93
N LYS A 36 6.16 -9.11 11.76
CA LYS A 36 5.04 -8.36 12.32
C LYS A 36 4.35 -7.58 11.22
N VAL A 37 3.03 -7.48 11.32
CA VAL A 37 2.19 -6.82 10.32
C VAL A 37 1.79 -5.44 10.81
N ILE A 38 2.15 -4.43 10.02
CA ILE A 38 1.73 -3.04 10.26
C ILE A 38 0.72 -2.70 9.17
N VAL A 39 -0.46 -2.24 9.58
CA VAL A 39 -1.47 -1.74 8.64
C VAL A 39 -1.57 -0.24 8.80
N VAL A 40 -1.42 0.49 7.69
CA VAL A 40 -1.54 1.95 7.66
C VAL A 40 -2.88 2.30 7.02
N GLN A 41 -3.72 2.99 7.75
CA GLN A 41 -4.99 3.48 7.25
C GLN A 41 -4.79 4.84 6.61
N GLY A 42 -5.09 4.94 5.32
CA GLY A 42 -4.93 6.15 4.54
C GLY A 42 -3.63 6.16 3.74
N LEU A 43 -3.74 6.40 2.45
CA LEU A 43 -2.60 6.46 1.52
C LEU A 43 -2.45 7.85 0.89
N GLY A 44 -2.79 8.89 1.65
CA GLY A 44 -2.41 10.25 1.34
C GLY A 44 -0.89 10.41 1.47
N PHE A 45 -0.38 11.63 1.37
CA PHE A 45 1.07 11.85 1.40
C PHE A 45 1.71 11.26 2.67
N VAL A 46 1.17 11.60 3.84
CA VAL A 46 1.74 11.16 5.12
C VAL A 46 1.61 9.65 5.29
N GLY A 47 0.45 9.10 5.01
CA GLY A 47 0.21 7.66 5.16
C GLY A 47 1.06 6.83 4.22
N ALA A 48 1.19 7.23 2.96
CA ALA A 48 2.02 6.54 1.98
C ALA A 48 3.50 6.56 2.38
N VAL A 49 4.00 7.71 2.83
CA VAL A 49 5.39 7.83 3.30
C VAL A 49 5.61 7.03 4.57
N MET A 50 4.65 7.04 5.49
CA MET A 50 4.73 6.24 6.72
C MET A 50 4.80 4.75 6.41
N ALA A 51 3.96 4.27 5.50
CA ALA A 51 4.00 2.87 5.07
C ALA A 51 5.39 2.51 4.51
N LEU A 52 5.94 3.40 3.70
CA LEU A 52 7.25 3.21 3.10
C LEU A 52 8.37 3.16 4.14
N VAL A 53 8.34 4.06 5.12
CA VAL A 53 9.33 4.10 6.20
C VAL A 53 9.26 2.81 7.03
N CYS A 54 8.07 2.34 7.36
CA CYS A 54 7.90 1.09 8.10
C CYS A 54 8.42 -0.11 7.31
N ALA A 55 8.18 -0.16 6.00
CA ALA A 55 8.66 -1.25 5.14
C ALA A 55 10.19 -1.27 5.03
N ASN A 56 10.85 -0.17 5.31
CA ASN A 56 12.31 -0.03 5.24
C ASN A 56 13.02 -0.05 6.60
N ALA A 57 12.31 -0.41 7.67
CA ALA A 57 12.92 -0.49 9.01
C ALA A 57 14.06 -1.50 9.03
N LEU A 58 15.17 -1.11 9.66
CA LEU A 58 16.42 -1.89 9.66
C LEU A 58 16.57 -2.78 10.88
N THR A 59 15.96 -2.40 12.02
CA THR A 59 16.10 -3.12 13.28
C THR A 59 15.12 -4.29 13.41
N GLU A 60 14.02 -4.26 12.68
CA GLU A 60 13.02 -5.32 12.64
C GLU A 60 12.36 -5.30 11.28
N GLU A 61 12.10 -6.48 10.72
CA GLU A 61 11.42 -6.59 9.43
C GLU A 61 9.91 -6.59 9.63
N TYR A 62 9.21 -5.75 8.89
CA TYR A 62 7.75 -5.65 8.91
C TYR A 62 7.15 -6.00 7.57
N ALA A 63 5.96 -6.60 7.61
CA ALA A 63 5.06 -6.69 6.47
C ALA A 63 4.07 -5.53 6.58
N VAL A 64 4.04 -4.64 5.60
CA VAL A 64 3.26 -3.40 5.67
C VAL A 64 2.14 -3.44 4.64
N ILE A 65 0.91 -3.20 5.10
CA ILE A 65 -0.26 -3.12 4.25
C ILE A 65 -0.86 -1.72 4.38
N GLY A 66 -0.89 -0.98 3.27
CA GLY A 66 -1.59 0.29 3.20
C GLY A 66 -3.03 0.08 2.76
N VAL A 67 -3.99 0.65 3.47
CA VAL A 67 -5.41 0.53 3.16
C VAL A 67 -6.00 1.89 2.84
N ASP A 68 -6.69 1.99 1.73
CA ASP A 68 -7.47 3.17 1.38
C ASP A 68 -8.77 2.75 0.71
N LEU A 69 -9.64 3.70 0.42
CA LEU A 69 -10.96 3.44 -0.12
C LEU A 69 -10.92 3.13 -1.61
N ALA A 70 -11.84 2.29 -2.07
CA ALA A 70 -12.01 1.98 -3.49
C ALA A 70 -12.91 3.04 -4.13
N ARG A 71 -12.37 4.25 -4.32
CA ARG A 71 -13.08 5.39 -4.89
C ARG A 71 -12.32 5.98 -6.07
N LYS A 72 -12.97 6.88 -6.81
CA LYS A 72 -12.41 7.49 -8.02
C LYS A 72 -11.11 8.23 -7.78
N ASP A 73 -10.96 8.86 -6.60
CA ASP A 73 -9.81 9.68 -6.24
C ASP A 73 -8.75 8.93 -5.42
N THR A 74 -9.01 7.69 -5.03
CA THR A 74 -8.11 6.93 -4.15
C THR A 74 -7.66 5.58 -4.71
N TYR A 75 -8.50 4.88 -5.46
CA TYR A 75 -8.17 3.52 -5.90
C TYR A 75 -6.93 3.46 -6.81
N TRP A 76 -6.71 4.48 -7.62
CA TRP A 76 -5.53 4.55 -8.48
C TRP A 76 -4.21 4.50 -7.68
N LYS A 77 -4.22 5.00 -6.44
CA LYS A 77 -3.05 4.95 -5.56
C LYS A 77 -2.73 3.52 -5.15
N ILE A 78 -3.77 2.75 -4.82
CA ILE A 78 -3.64 1.33 -4.46
C ILE A 78 -3.02 0.57 -5.63
N LYS A 79 -3.57 0.74 -6.80
CA LYS A 79 -3.08 0.08 -8.00
C LYS A 79 -1.66 0.51 -8.33
N SER A 80 -1.35 1.79 -8.22
CA SER A 80 -0.02 2.33 -8.50
C SER A 80 1.05 1.69 -7.59
N ILE A 81 0.80 1.62 -6.29
CA ILE A 81 1.74 1.00 -5.35
C ILE A 81 1.97 -0.47 -5.72
N ASN A 82 0.90 -1.21 -5.99
CA ASN A 82 1.01 -2.64 -6.31
C ASN A 82 1.67 -2.89 -7.67
N ASP A 83 1.58 -1.94 -8.59
CA ASP A 83 2.25 -1.98 -9.89
C ASP A 83 3.71 -1.52 -9.81
N GLY A 84 4.17 -1.09 -8.65
CA GLY A 84 5.55 -0.69 -8.45
C GLY A 84 5.87 0.76 -8.82
N ILE A 85 4.86 1.63 -8.79
CA ILE A 85 4.99 3.06 -9.07
C ILE A 85 4.51 3.85 -7.86
N PHE A 86 5.37 4.65 -7.25
CA PHE A 86 4.97 5.44 -6.09
C PHE A 86 3.95 6.51 -6.51
N PRO A 87 2.82 6.62 -5.79
CA PRO A 87 1.67 7.42 -6.26
C PRO A 87 1.82 8.93 -6.02
N LEU A 88 2.95 9.38 -5.53
CA LEU A 88 3.18 10.78 -5.18
C LEU A 88 4.46 11.28 -5.82
N VAL A 89 4.46 12.56 -6.19
CA VAL A 89 5.69 13.24 -6.63
C VAL A 89 6.38 13.80 -5.39
N ALA A 90 7.63 13.42 -5.19
CA ALA A 90 8.42 13.88 -4.05
C ALA A 90 9.81 14.29 -4.53
N ASP A 91 10.30 15.40 -3.99
CA ASP A 91 11.62 15.92 -4.34
C ASP A 91 12.75 15.19 -3.62
N ASP A 92 12.43 14.45 -2.56
CA ASP A 92 13.43 13.71 -1.78
C ASP A 92 13.78 12.39 -2.48
N PRO A 93 15.03 12.23 -2.94
CA PRO A 93 15.45 11.00 -3.63
C PRO A 93 15.40 9.75 -2.74
N LYS A 94 15.37 9.91 -1.41
CA LYS A 94 15.26 8.78 -0.49
C LYS A 94 13.90 8.09 -0.59
N ILE A 95 12.85 8.81 -0.96
CA ILE A 95 11.53 8.22 -1.13
C ILE A 95 11.55 7.19 -2.26
N GLU A 96 12.14 7.54 -3.40
CA GLU A 96 12.28 6.60 -4.52
C GLU A 96 13.16 5.41 -4.14
N GLU A 97 14.27 5.66 -3.46
CA GLU A 97 15.20 4.61 -2.99
C GLU A 97 14.48 3.65 -2.05
N PHE A 98 13.72 4.16 -1.08
CA PHE A 98 12.97 3.34 -0.13
C PHE A 98 11.88 2.53 -0.84
N PHE A 99 11.20 3.12 -1.80
CA PHE A 99 10.16 2.42 -2.55
C PHE A 99 10.74 1.27 -3.37
N ASN A 100 11.86 1.51 -4.05
CA ASN A 100 12.54 0.46 -4.80
C ASN A 100 13.00 -0.67 -3.90
N ARG A 101 13.51 -0.35 -2.71
CA ARG A 101 13.93 -1.37 -1.74
C ARG A 101 12.74 -2.20 -1.24
N SER A 102 11.60 -1.56 -0.97
CA SER A 102 10.41 -2.29 -0.55
C SER A 102 9.87 -3.21 -1.64
N LYS A 103 10.03 -2.84 -2.92
CA LYS A 103 9.68 -3.72 -4.04
C LYS A 103 10.57 -4.96 -4.07
N GLU A 104 11.86 -4.80 -3.83
CA GLU A 104 12.80 -5.93 -3.77
C GLU A 104 12.49 -6.86 -2.60
N PHE A 105 12.15 -6.30 -1.44
CA PHE A 105 11.80 -7.09 -0.27
C PHE A 105 10.43 -7.74 -0.38
N GLY A 106 9.53 -7.20 -1.21
CA GLY A 106 8.17 -7.71 -1.35
C GLY A 106 7.34 -7.58 -0.07
N ASN A 107 7.59 -6.57 0.74
CA ASN A 107 6.97 -6.40 2.06
C ASN A 107 6.02 -5.19 2.16
N LEU A 108 5.59 -4.66 1.03
CA LEU A 108 4.61 -3.58 0.96
C LEU A 108 3.49 -3.97 0.02
N LEU A 109 2.26 -3.94 0.51
CA LEU A 109 1.04 -4.19 -0.25
C LEU A 109 0.07 -3.05 -0.02
N ALA A 110 -0.68 -2.66 -1.04
CA ALA A 110 -1.81 -1.76 -0.90
C ALA A 110 -3.10 -2.51 -1.20
N THR A 111 -4.17 -2.19 -0.49
CA THR A 111 -5.46 -2.84 -0.67
C THR A 111 -6.61 -1.90 -0.31
N HIS A 112 -7.78 -2.22 -0.84
CA HIS A 112 -9.04 -1.55 -0.50
C HIS A 112 -9.87 -2.38 0.51
N ASP A 113 -9.39 -3.56 0.88
CA ASP A 113 -10.12 -4.50 1.71
C ASP A 113 -9.84 -4.25 3.21
N PRO A 114 -10.87 -3.83 3.99
CA PRO A 114 -10.69 -3.63 5.42
C PRO A 114 -10.38 -4.94 6.19
N GLY A 115 -10.54 -6.10 5.55
CA GLY A 115 -10.11 -7.37 6.13
C GLY A 115 -8.63 -7.40 6.51
N ALA A 116 -7.81 -6.54 5.89
CA ALA A 116 -6.41 -6.41 6.24
C ALA A 116 -6.19 -6.07 7.72
N TYR A 117 -7.09 -5.31 8.34
CA TYR A 117 -6.95 -4.93 9.74
C TYR A 117 -6.98 -6.11 10.70
N THR A 118 -7.61 -7.22 10.32
CA THR A 118 -7.69 -8.41 11.18
C THR A 118 -6.32 -9.08 11.37
N HIS A 119 -5.37 -8.81 10.48
CA HIS A 119 -4.02 -9.39 10.51
C HIS A 119 -3.00 -8.47 11.18
N ALA A 120 -3.38 -7.25 11.56
CA ALA A 120 -2.44 -6.25 12.04
C ALA A 120 -1.96 -6.53 13.45
N ASP A 121 -0.65 -6.44 13.67
CA ASP A 121 -0.06 -6.32 15.00
C ASP A 121 -0.08 -4.85 15.46
N VAL A 122 0.07 -3.93 14.50
CA VAL A 122 0.01 -2.47 14.74
C VAL A 122 -0.83 -1.82 13.65
N ILE A 123 -1.69 -0.91 14.02
CA ILE A 123 -2.46 -0.09 13.08
C ILE A 123 -2.04 1.36 13.25
N ILE A 124 -1.62 1.99 12.15
CA ILE A 124 -1.30 3.42 12.12
C ILE A 124 -2.44 4.11 11.37
N VAL A 125 -3.08 5.06 12.01
CA VAL A 125 -4.20 5.80 11.43
C VAL A 125 -3.71 7.15 10.97
N ASP A 126 -3.82 7.40 9.67
CA ASP A 126 -3.55 8.69 9.06
C ASP A 126 -4.85 9.21 8.45
N ILE A 127 -5.32 10.31 8.98
CA ILE A 127 -6.60 10.88 8.58
C ILE A 127 -6.34 12.11 7.69
#